data_8e56b3341e6a31b4707f9228f10a5e61
#
_entry.id   8e56b3341e6a31b4707f9228f10a5e61
#
_cell.length_a   1.000
_cell.length_b   1.000
_cell.length_c   1.000
_cell.angle_alpha   90.00
_cell.angle_beta   90.00
_cell.angle_gamma   90.00
#
_symmetry.space_group_name_H-M   'P 1'
#
loop_
_entity.id
_entity.type
_entity.pdbx_description
1 polymer ?
#
loop_
_entity_poly.entity_id
_entity_poly.type
_entity_poly.pdbx_seq_one_letter_code
_entity_poly.pdbx_strand_id
1 'polypeptide(L)'
;MATDYSICLGTAGWGVWHSPDAGKSWTRHRAPFPLNSRIQALVAHPQEARTVFAGGDTGLFMSHDGGARWERIGADGAVPTIWSLTIDPVDPNILFAGTRP
;
A
#
# COMPACT_ATOMS: atom_id res chain seq x y z
N MET A 1 13.68 13.11 20.32
CA MET A 1 12.89 13.14 19.60
C MET A 1 13.02 12.40 18.49
N ALA A 2 12.33 11.64 18.36
CA ALA A 2 12.47 10.82 17.26
C ALA A 2 12.00 11.51 16.05
N THR A 3 12.81 11.53 15.09
CA THR A 3 12.38 11.91 13.80
C THR A 3 12.13 10.64 13.02
N ASP A 4 11.90 9.53 13.73
CA ASP A 4 11.71 8.25 13.08
C ASP A 4 10.34 8.20 12.44
N TYR A 5 10.32 7.90 11.17
CA TYR A 5 9.09 7.67 10.44
C TYR A 5 9.32 6.53 9.48
N SER A 6 8.22 5.89 9.11
CA SER A 6 8.28 4.80 8.14
C SER A 6 8.01 5.35 6.75
N ILE A 7 8.64 4.74 5.76
CA ILE A 7 8.45 5.10 4.36
C ILE A 7 8.05 3.84 3.61
N CYS A 8 7.01 3.95 2.79
CA CYS A 8 6.65 2.90 1.85
C CYS A 8 6.80 3.45 0.44
N LEU A 9 7.45 2.71 -0.42
CA LEU A 9 7.62 3.07 -1.82
C LEU A 9 6.92 2.04 -2.68
N GLY A 10 5.99 2.51 -3.51
CA GLY A 10 5.41 1.68 -4.55
C GLY A 10 6.28 1.73 -5.79
N THR A 11 6.48 0.62 -6.45
CA THR A 11 7.34 0.54 -7.60
C THR A 11 6.60 0.05 -8.83
N ALA A 12 7.21 0.27 -9.98
CA ALA A 12 6.67 -0.20 -11.25
C ALA A 12 7.27 -1.55 -11.59
N GLY A 13 6.86 -2.59 -10.87
CA GLY A 13 7.24 -3.95 -11.18
C GLY A 13 8.03 -4.69 -10.12
N TRP A 14 8.38 -4.00 -9.01
CA TRP A 14 9.21 -4.59 -7.97
C TRP A 14 8.55 -4.65 -6.60
N GLY A 15 7.22 -4.58 -6.55
CA GLY A 15 6.48 -4.63 -5.30
C GLY A 15 6.63 -3.36 -4.47
N VAL A 16 6.65 -3.53 -3.16
CA VAL A 16 6.75 -2.42 -2.21
C VAL A 16 8.06 -2.50 -1.45
N TRP A 17 8.72 -1.37 -1.31
CA TRP A 17 9.87 -1.23 -0.43
C TRP A 17 9.44 -0.53 0.84
N HIS A 18 9.98 -0.93 1.97
CA HIS A 18 9.62 -0.40 3.26
C HIS A 18 10.88 -0.06 4.06
N SER A 19 10.89 1.13 4.64
CA SER A 19 11.90 1.56 5.59
C SER A 19 11.22 1.90 6.92
N PRO A 20 11.58 1.23 8.01
CA PRO A 20 11.02 1.58 9.32
C PRO A 20 11.79 2.68 10.03
N ASP A 21 12.90 3.14 9.47
CA ASP A 21 13.86 3.99 10.14
C ASP A 21 14.25 5.22 9.33
N ALA A 22 13.27 5.86 8.73
CA ALA A 22 13.42 7.12 8.01
C ALA A 22 14.36 7.04 6.80
N GLY A 23 14.44 5.87 6.19
CA GLY A 23 15.23 5.68 4.97
C GLY A 23 16.62 5.15 5.18
N LYS A 24 16.98 4.81 6.42
CA LYS A 24 18.33 4.29 6.70
C LYS A 24 18.50 2.84 6.27
N SER A 25 17.45 2.05 6.38
CA SER A 25 17.47 0.68 5.90
C SER A 25 16.19 0.38 5.14
N TRP A 26 16.24 -0.57 4.20
CA TRP A 26 15.14 -0.87 3.32
C TRP A 26 14.94 -2.36 3.17
N THR A 27 13.68 -2.78 3.15
CA THR A 27 13.31 -4.16 2.85
C THR A 27 12.31 -4.16 1.72
N ARG A 28 12.54 -5.02 0.74
CA ARG A 28 11.61 -5.18 -0.37
C ARG A 28 10.63 -6.31 -0.06
N HIS A 29 9.36 -6.03 -0.20
CA HIS A 29 8.32 -7.03 0.03
C HIS A 29 7.80 -7.53 -1.32
N ARG A 30 8.09 -8.80 -1.60
CA ARG A 30 7.64 -9.45 -2.82
C ARG A 30 6.27 -10.06 -2.64
N ALA A 31 6.08 -10.78 -1.56
CA ALA A 31 4.80 -11.41 -1.27
C ALA A 31 3.90 -10.42 -0.54
N PRO A 32 2.61 -10.37 -0.82
CA PRO A 32 1.85 -11.22 -1.74
C PRO A 32 1.76 -10.64 -3.15
N PHE A 33 2.62 -9.70 -3.50
CA PHE A 33 2.54 -9.02 -4.79
C PHE A 33 3.00 -9.97 -5.90
N PRO A 34 2.19 -10.18 -6.93
CA PRO A 34 2.63 -10.98 -8.07
C PRO A 34 3.85 -10.38 -8.75
N LEU A 35 4.58 -11.20 -9.47
CA LEU A 35 5.76 -10.77 -10.17
C LEU A 35 5.40 -9.64 -11.13
N ASN A 36 6.27 -8.62 -11.19
CA ASN A 36 6.07 -7.45 -12.03
C ASN A 36 4.86 -6.59 -11.67
N SER A 37 4.37 -6.70 -10.43
CA SER A 37 3.28 -5.84 -9.98
C SER A 37 3.70 -4.38 -9.96
N ARG A 38 2.85 -3.53 -10.53
CA ARG A 38 3.02 -2.09 -10.45
C ARG A 38 2.16 -1.58 -9.32
N ILE A 39 2.78 -0.91 -8.37
CA ILE A 39 2.08 -0.28 -7.26
C ILE A 39 1.99 1.19 -7.58
N GLN A 40 0.80 1.64 -7.93
CA GLN A 40 0.58 2.99 -8.40
C GLN A 40 -0.01 3.92 -7.36
N ALA A 41 -0.54 3.39 -6.28
CA ALA A 41 -1.16 4.18 -5.25
C ALA A 41 -0.84 3.61 -3.87
N LEU A 42 -0.55 4.50 -2.94
CA LEU A 42 -0.36 4.16 -1.53
C LEU A 42 -1.08 5.21 -0.71
N VAL A 43 -1.77 4.78 0.32
CA VAL A 43 -2.44 5.72 1.23
C VAL A 43 -2.41 5.16 2.64
N ALA A 44 -2.13 6.04 3.62
CA ALA A 44 -2.12 5.68 5.03
C ALA A 44 -3.45 6.05 5.68
N HIS A 45 -3.90 5.23 6.60
CA HIS A 45 -5.10 5.51 7.37
C HIS A 45 -4.84 6.74 8.25
N PRO A 46 -5.77 7.71 8.27
CA PRO A 46 -5.51 8.98 8.98
C PRO A 46 -5.49 8.85 10.49
N GLN A 47 -6.09 7.81 11.06
CA GLN A 47 -6.16 7.63 12.50
C GLN A 47 -5.37 6.43 12.98
N GLU A 48 -5.12 5.47 12.12
CA GLU A 48 -4.35 4.28 12.44
C GLU A 48 -3.10 4.29 11.59
N ALA A 49 -2.07 4.96 12.07
CA ALA A 49 -0.87 5.23 11.28
C ALA A 49 -0.17 3.98 10.75
N ARG A 50 -0.43 2.82 11.36
CA ARG A 50 0.18 1.56 10.90
C ARG A 50 -0.61 0.86 9.80
N THR A 51 -1.81 1.35 9.50
CA THR A 51 -2.63 0.78 8.44
C THR A 51 -2.36 1.54 7.15
N VAL A 52 -1.92 0.80 6.13
CA VAL A 52 -1.56 1.35 4.83
C VAL A 52 -2.23 0.51 3.75
N PHE A 53 -2.75 1.17 2.71
CA PHE A 53 -3.32 0.49 1.56
C PHE A 53 -2.44 0.73 0.34
N ALA A 54 -2.30 -0.29 -0.48
CA ALA A 54 -1.55 -0.22 -1.73
C ALA A 54 -2.42 -0.74 -2.85
N GLY A 55 -2.41 -0.05 -3.98
CA GLY A 55 -3.17 -0.46 -5.15
C GLY A 55 -2.33 -0.40 -6.40
N GLY A 56 -2.63 -1.26 -7.34
CA GLY A 56 -1.91 -1.33 -8.59
C GLY A 56 -2.59 -2.22 -9.61
N ASP A 57 -1.80 -2.70 -10.56
CA ASP A 57 -2.33 -3.49 -11.67
C ASP A 57 -2.76 -4.90 -11.27
N THR A 58 -2.40 -5.36 -10.08
CA THR A 58 -2.75 -6.69 -9.61
C THR A 58 -3.75 -6.67 -8.46
N GLY A 59 -4.30 -5.51 -8.13
CA GLY A 59 -5.37 -5.40 -7.15
C GLY A 59 -5.06 -4.50 -5.97
N LEU A 60 -5.74 -4.76 -4.86
CA LEU A 60 -5.67 -3.97 -3.66
C LEU A 60 -5.04 -4.77 -2.52
N PHE A 61 -4.15 -4.14 -1.79
CA PHE A 61 -3.42 -4.76 -0.69
C PHE A 61 -3.46 -3.87 0.55
N MET A 62 -3.29 -4.47 1.71
CA MET A 62 -3.37 -3.77 2.98
C MET A 62 -2.28 -4.25 3.92
N SER A 63 -1.71 -3.34 4.68
CA SER A 63 -0.76 -3.63 5.75
C SER A 63 -1.32 -3.10 7.06
N HIS A 64 -1.15 -3.86 8.13
CA HIS A 64 -1.55 -3.44 9.49
C HIS A 64 -0.35 -3.06 10.35
N ASP A 65 0.85 -3.17 9.81
CA ASP A 65 2.08 -2.96 10.57
C ASP A 65 3.04 -1.98 9.88
N GLY A 66 2.46 -0.96 9.27
CA GLY A 66 3.24 0.14 8.69
C GLY A 66 3.97 -0.20 7.42
N GLY A 67 3.58 -1.27 6.74
CA GLY A 67 4.21 -1.69 5.50
C GLY A 67 5.15 -2.87 5.63
N ALA A 68 5.27 -3.46 6.83
CA ALA A 68 6.17 -4.58 7.04
C ALA A 68 5.60 -5.89 6.53
N ARG A 69 4.28 -6.05 6.54
CA ARG A 69 3.60 -7.21 5.98
C ARG A 69 2.36 -6.76 5.24
N TRP A 70 2.06 -7.44 4.16
CA TRP A 70 0.96 -7.09 3.27
C TRP A 70 0.06 -8.29 3.01
N GLU A 71 -1.23 -8.03 2.80
CA GLU A 71 -2.19 -9.05 2.40
C GLU A 71 -3.08 -8.51 1.30
N ARG A 72 -3.55 -9.37 0.44
CA ARG A 72 -4.48 -8.99 -0.62
C ARG A 72 -5.85 -8.79 -0.02
N ILE A 73 -6.53 -7.73 -0.45
CA ILE A 73 -7.91 -7.48 -0.08
C ILE A 73 -8.79 -7.84 -1.27
N GLY A 74 -9.86 -8.56 -1.00
CA GLY A 74 -10.78 -9.01 -2.03
C GLY A 74 -10.30 -10.27 -2.73
N ALA A 75 -11.15 -10.81 -3.59
CA ALA A 75 -10.85 -12.03 -4.32
C ALA A 75 -9.99 -11.73 -5.55
N ASP A 76 -9.24 -12.73 -5.98
CA ASP A 76 -8.46 -12.63 -7.21
C ASP A 76 -9.33 -12.22 -8.38
N GLY A 77 -8.87 -11.24 -9.12
CA GLY A 77 -9.57 -10.77 -10.30
C GLY A 77 -10.81 -9.94 -10.02
N ALA A 78 -11.16 -9.76 -8.74
CA ALA A 78 -12.34 -9.00 -8.39
C ALA A 78 -12.11 -7.49 -8.46
N VAL A 79 -10.86 -7.06 -8.35
CA VAL A 79 -10.52 -5.66 -8.35
C VAL A 79 -9.73 -5.34 -9.61
N PRO A 80 -10.19 -4.40 -10.44
CA PRO A 80 -9.44 -4.01 -11.63
C PRO A 80 -8.19 -3.21 -11.24
N THR A 81 -7.40 -2.83 -12.24
CA THR A 81 -6.22 -2.01 -12.02
C THR A 81 -6.57 -0.73 -11.27
N ILE A 82 -5.87 -0.48 -10.18
CA ILE A 82 -6.09 0.69 -9.35
C ILE A 82 -5.06 1.76 -9.70
N TRP A 83 -5.55 2.97 -10.03
CA TRP A 83 -4.71 4.09 -10.35
C TRP A 83 -4.50 5.02 -9.16
N SER A 84 -5.49 5.10 -8.28
CA SER A 84 -5.45 6.04 -7.16
C SER A 84 -6.24 5.50 -5.98
N LEU A 85 -5.85 5.93 -4.79
CA LEU A 85 -6.54 5.59 -3.55
C LEU A 85 -6.68 6.84 -2.70
N THR A 86 -7.82 6.98 -2.04
CA THR A 86 -8.06 8.07 -1.10
C THR A 86 -8.94 7.54 0.03
N ILE A 87 -8.61 7.92 1.26
CA ILE A 87 -9.45 7.59 2.41
C ILE A 87 -10.22 8.84 2.78
N ASP A 88 -11.53 8.67 3.05
CA ASP A 88 -12.36 9.78 3.50
C ASP A 88 -11.80 10.31 4.83
N PRO A 89 -11.47 11.61 4.92
CA PRO A 89 -10.85 12.13 6.14
C PRO A 89 -11.81 12.23 7.31
N VAL A 90 -13.12 12.23 7.05
CA VAL A 90 -14.13 12.30 8.09
C VAL A 90 -14.54 10.90 8.54
N ASP A 91 -14.74 9.99 7.58
CA ASP A 91 -15.10 8.61 7.89
C ASP A 91 -14.04 7.68 7.27
N PRO A 92 -12.99 7.32 8.05
CA PRO A 92 -11.90 6.54 7.50
C PRO A 92 -12.26 5.07 7.19
N ASN A 93 -13.52 4.68 7.40
CA ASN A 93 -13.99 3.38 6.94
C ASN A 93 -14.36 3.40 5.46
N ILE A 94 -14.30 4.56 4.81
CA ILE A 94 -14.58 4.70 3.40
C ILE A 94 -13.29 4.92 2.63
N LEU A 95 -13.01 4.00 1.72
CA LEU A 95 -11.85 4.06 0.86
C LEU A 95 -12.33 4.21 -0.59
N PHE A 96 -11.83 5.21 -1.29
CA PHE A 96 -12.15 5.43 -2.69
C PHE A 96 -10.99 4.98 -3.56
N ALA A 97 -11.29 4.27 -4.63
CA ALA A 97 -10.28 3.83 -5.57
C ALA A 97 -10.66 4.24 -6.98
N GLY A 98 -9.75 4.88 -7.69
CA GLY A 98 -9.89 5.13 -9.10
C GLY A 98 -9.32 3.93 -9.85
N THR A 99 -10.08 3.39 -10.80
CA THR A 99 -9.70 2.18 -11.49
C THR A 99 -9.69 2.35 -12.99
N ARG A 100 -8.99 1.46 -13.63
CA ARG A 100 -9.06 1.27 -15.06
C ARG A 100 -10.16 0.27 -15.32
N PRO A 101 -10.92 0.43 -16.40
CA PRO A 101 -12.14 -0.35 -16.59
C PRO A 101 -11.94 -1.83 -16.46
#